data_641d16dab03c6f0b1762375f179917fb
#
_entry.id   641d16dab03c6f0b1762375f179917fb
#
_cell.length_a   1.000
_cell.length_b   1.000
_cell.length_c   1.000
_cell.angle_alpha   90.00
_cell.angle_beta   90.00
_cell.angle_gamma   90.00
#
_symmetry.space_group_name_H-M   'P 1'
#
loop_
_entity.id
_entity.type
_entity.pdbx_description
1 polymer ?
#
loop_
_entity_poly.entity_id
_entity_poly.type
_entity_poly.pdbx_seq_one_letter_code
_entity_poly.pdbx_strand_id
1 'polypeptide(L)'
;MARSRNPERSVEAEEPTVNSLALSPVASLTTAETVERHLERLILAGVLRPGEKLPPERILSEELGVSRNVLRSALKSLSERELLRSTQGGGNYISDRIGSRVSDPLAALFSQHPKALDDFMEFRAEFEGSACYLAAARATGPDIAALQMIFDRMEAAHLAGDMRVESVLDTDFHMAIAEMSHNTVFIHISHSLGVIMQQELLNIRLMLFDDGNGANGSADQQVVLEQHRAILNAIRAKDSRKATAAMRDHLSFVQIKLREIQNAPERVDIARQRLSRWASRIPPPPR
;
A
#
# COMPACT_ATOMS: atom_id res chain seq x y z
N MET A 1 -22.25 -98.03 -33.89
CA MET A 1 -21.23 -97.85 -32.84
C MET A 1 -20.40 -96.63 -33.16
N ALA A 2 -20.65 -95.50 -32.56
CA ALA A 2 -19.77 -94.35 -32.60
C ALA A 2 -20.01 -93.51 -31.34
N ARG A 3 -19.03 -93.37 -30.50
CA ARG A 3 -19.01 -92.63 -29.26
C ARG A 3 -18.85 -91.16 -29.55
N SER A 4 -19.85 -90.35 -29.16
CA SER A 4 -19.70 -88.89 -29.07
C SER A 4 -18.92 -88.56 -27.82
N ARG A 5 -17.81 -87.80 -27.94
CA ARG A 5 -17.11 -87.12 -26.86
C ARG A 5 -17.49 -85.67 -26.93
N ASN A 6 -18.07 -85.19 -25.87
CA ASN A 6 -18.31 -83.79 -25.61
C ASN A 6 -17.13 -83.23 -24.84
N PRO A 7 -16.46 -82.11 -25.26
CA PRO A 7 -15.49 -81.44 -24.43
C PRO A 7 -16.17 -80.31 -23.71
N GLU A 8 -16.19 -80.41 -22.39
CA GLU A 8 -16.50 -79.31 -21.47
C GLU A 8 -15.45 -78.23 -21.65
N ARG A 9 -15.84 -77.02 -22.11
CA ARG A 9 -15.08 -75.84 -22.04
C ARG A 9 -15.28 -75.23 -20.63
N SER A 10 -14.22 -75.26 -19.83
CA SER A 10 -14.10 -74.48 -18.63
C SER A 10 -14.02 -72.99 -19.03
N VAL A 11 -15.03 -72.23 -18.60
CA VAL A 11 -15.03 -70.76 -18.67
C VAL A 11 -14.16 -70.29 -17.53
N GLU A 12 -12.94 -69.88 -17.80
CA GLU A 12 -12.13 -69.12 -16.88
C GLU A 12 -12.79 -67.74 -16.68
N ALA A 13 -13.21 -67.48 -15.45
CA ALA A 13 -13.70 -66.14 -15.05
C ALA A 13 -12.51 -65.17 -15.11
N GLU A 14 -12.53 -64.23 -16.06
CA GLU A 14 -11.63 -63.10 -16.06
C GLU A 14 -11.88 -62.25 -14.81
N GLU A 15 -10.90 -62.16 -13.93
CA GLU A 15 -10.90 -61.20 -12.81
C GLU A 15 -11.03 -59.77 -13.38
N PRO A 16 -11.89 -58.91 -12.78
CA PRO A 16 -12.05 -57.57 -13.29
C PRO A 16 -10.75 -56.75 -13.06
N THR A 17 -10.00 -56.55 -14.16
CA THR A 17 -8.87 -55.61 -14.18
C THR A 17 -9.41 -54.21 -13.87
N VAL A 18 -8.97 -53.61 -12.74
CA VAL A 18 -9.28 -52.25 -12.36
C VAL A 18 -8.85 -51.32 -13.51
N ASN A 19 -9.85 -50.65 -14.08
CA ASN A 19 -9.66 -49.78 -15.23
C ASN A 19 -8.68 -48.65 -14.83
N SER A 20 -7.53 -48.55 -15.46
CA SER A 20 -6.43 -47.58 -15.19
C SER A 20 -6.88 -46.11 -15.30
N LEU A 21 -8.08 -45.84 -15.84
CA LEU A 21 -8.70 -44.53 -15.93
C LEU A 21 -9.26 -44.00 -14.58
N ALA A 22 -9.34 -44.85 -13.54
CA ALA A 22 -9.79 -44.42 -12.22
C ALA A 22 -8.65 -43.81 -11.33
N LEU A 23 -7.42 -43.95 -11.76
CA LEU A 23 -6.25 -43.41 -11.06
C LEU A 23 -5.79 -42.12 -11.76
N SER A 24 -6.44 -40.98 -11.45
CA SER A 24 -5.92 -39.66 -11.82
C SER A 24 -4.70 -39.37 -10.94
N PRO A 25 -3.58 -38.87 -11.53
CA PRO A 25 -2.45 -38.44 -10.72
C PRO A 25 -2.92 -37.41 -9.69
N VAL A 26 -2.70 -37.69 -8.42
CA VAL A 26 -2.87 -36.67 -7.38
C VAL A 26 -1.80 -35.61 -7.66
N ALA A 27 -2.21 -34.40 -8.07
CA ALA A 27 -1.32 -33.29 -8.30
C ALA A 27 -0.70 -32.89 -6.95
N SER A 28 0.40 -33.54 -6.57
CA SER A 28 1.24 -33.06 -5.49
C SER A 28 2.03 -31.88 -6.05
N LEU A 29 1.99 -30.74 -5.36
CA LEU A 29 2.81 -29.60 -5.71
C LEU A 29 4.28 -30.01 -5.68
N THR A 30 5.03 -29.65 -6.71
CA THR A 30 6.49 -29.75 -6.70
C THR A 30 7.04 -28.81 -5.61
N THR A 31 8.26 -29.09 -5.13
CA THR A 31 8.93 -28.21 -4.16
C THR A 31 9.07 -26.77 -4.73
N ALA A 32 9.25 -26.62 -6.04
CA ALA A 32 9.31 -25.31 -6.70
C ALA A 32 7.97 -24.58 -6.66
N GLU A 33 6.88 -25.24 -6.94
CA GLU A 33 5.51 -24.67 -6.83
C GLU A 33 5.15 -24.29 -5.38
N THR A 34 5.64 -25.07 -4.42
CA THR A 34 5.45 -24.76 -2.99
C THR A 34 6.19 -23.48 -2.61
N VAL A 35 7.43 -23.29 -3.09
CA VAL A 35 8.21 -22.06 -2.89
C VAL A 35 7.54 -20.90 -3.61
N GLU A 36 7.08 -21.08 -4.85
CA GLU A 36 6.36 -20.07 -5.63
C GLU A 36 5.14 -19.57 -4.86
N ARG A 37 4.27 -20.47 -4.42
CA ARG A 37 3.07 -20.12 -3.64
C ARG A 37 3.40 -19.45 -2.31
N HIS A 38 4.49 -19.85 -1.67
CA HIS A 38 4.91 -19.21 -0.42
C HIS A 38 5.32 -17.75 -0.66
N LEU A 39 6.17 -17.50 -1.66
CA LEU A 39 6.59 -16.14 -2.02
C LEU A 39 5.40 -15.30 -2.52
N GLU A 40 4.52 -15.87 -3.36
CA GLU A 40 3.30 -15.22 -3.81
C GLU A 40 2.40 -14.80 -2.63
N ARG A 41 2.24 -15.68 -1.64
CA ARG A 41 1.48 -15.35 -0.42
C ARG A 41 2.11 -14.18 0.35
N LEU A 42 3.45 -14.12 0.45
CA LEU A 42 4.14 -13.03 1.12
C LEU A 42 3.98 -11.71 0.36
N ILE A 43 4.00 -11.74 -0.98
CA ILE A 43 3.71 -10.57 -1.83
C ILE A 43 2.27 -10.12 -1.64
N LEU A 44 1.30 -11.05 -1.72
CA LEU A 44 -0.12 -10.75 -1.55
C LEU A 44 -0.46 -10.22 -0.16
N ALA A 45 0.25 -10.66 0.86
CA ALA A 45 0.07 -10.20 2.23
C ALA A 45 0.82 -8.88 2.55
N GLY A 46 1.55 -8.30 1.58
CA GLY A 46 2.31 -7.07 1.78
C GLY A 46 3.60 -7.25 2.60
N VAL A 47 3.96 -8.48 2.96
CA VAL A 47 5.22 -8.78 3.68
C VAL A 47 6.43 -8.49 2.79
N LEU A 48 6.31 -8.83 1.49
CA LEU A 48 7.25 -8.44 0.45
C LEU A 48 6.62 -7.31 -0.36
N ARG A 49 7.22 -6.13 -0.28
CA ARG A 49 6.63 -4.89 -0.85
C ARG A 49 7.07 -4.63 -2.29
N PRO A 50 6.24 -4.00 -3.12
CA PRO A 50 6.64 -3.58 -4.47
C PRO A 50 7.95 -2.77 -4.47
N GLY A 51 8.85 -3.08 -5.39
CA GLY A 51 10.18 -2.45 -5.48
C GLY A 51 11.23 -3.00 -4.51
N GLU A 52 10.85 -3.81 -3.53
CA GLU A 52 11.78 -4.39 -2.56
C GLU A 52 12.71 -5.42 -3.23
N LYS A 53 13.99 -5.37 -2.83
CA LYS A 53 15.00 -6.30 -3.30
C LYS A 53 14.97 -7.59 -2.48
N LEU A 54 14.81 -8.72 -3.15
CA LEU A 54 14.92 -10.01 -2.48
C LEU A 54 16.39 -10.29 -2.06
N PRO A 55 16.59 -11.02 -0.95
CA PRO A 55 17.91 -11.52 -0.59
C PRO A 55 18.61 -12.27 -1.74
N PRO A 56 19.94 -12.30 -1.79
CA PRO A 56 20.65 -13.08 -2.77
C PRO A 56 20.19 -14.55 -2.77
N GLU A 57 20.08 -15.17 -3.97
CA GLU A 57 19.58 -16.55 -4.14
C GLU A 57 20.22 -17.56 -3.17
N ARG A 58 21.50 -17.37 -2.83
CA ARG A 58 22.18 -18.23 -1.85
C ARG A 58 21.52 -18.15 -0.48
N ILE A 59 21.30 -16.94 0.01
CA ILE A 59 20.71 -16.70 1.34
C ILE A 59 19.25 -17.17 1.32
N LEU A 60 18.48 -16.76 0.32
CA LEU A 60 17.07 -17.10 0.21
C LEU A 60 16.84 -18.62 0.11
N SER A 61 17.72 -19.35 -0.60
CA SER A 61 17.64 -20.83 -0.68
C SER A 61 17.94 -21.50 0.68
N GLU A 62 18.88 -20.95 1.43
CA GLU A 62 19.22 -21.43 2.78
C GLU A 62 18.06 -21.17 3.76
N GLU A 63 17.48 -19.96 3.76
CA GLU A 63 16.33 -19.59 4.61
C GLU A 63 15.06 -20.40 4.31
N LEU A 64 14.81 -20.69 3.02
CA LEU A 64 13.67 -21.50 2.60
C LEU A 64 13.91 -23.00 2.69
N GLY A 65 15.15 -23.44 3.01
CA GLY A 65 15.51 -24.85 3.13
C GLY A 65 15.41 -25.63 1.81
N VAL A 66 15.67 -24.99 0.67
CA VAL A 66 15.55 -25.60 -0.67
C VAL A 66 16.85 -25.49 -1.47
N SER A 67 17.00 -26.34 -2.50
CA SER A 67 18.12 -26.22 -3.42
C SER A 67 18.02 -24.95 -4.27
N ARG A 68 19.17 -24.39 -4.68
CA ARG A 68 19.20 -23.22 -5.57
C ARG A 68 18.45 -23.43 -6.89
N ASN A 69 18.46 -24.66 -7.42
CA ASN A 69 17.76 -24.97 -8.66
C ASN A 69 16.24 -24.90 -8.48
N VAL A 70 15.72 -25.40 -7.37
CA VAL A 70 14.31 -25.30 -7.01
C VAL A 70 13.90 -23.83 -6.83
N LEU A 71 14.69 -23.04 -6.10
CA LEU A 71 14.44 -21.61 -5.94
C LEU A 71 14.43 -20.87 -7.28
N ARG A 72 15.41 -21.13 -8.16
CA ARG A 72 15.46 -20.49 -9.50
C ARG A 72 14.25 -20.81 -10.36
N SER A 73 13.75 -22.05 -10.31
CA SER A 73 12.51 -22.41 -10.99
C SER A 73 11.33 -21.60 -10.48
N ALA A 74 11.17 -21.45 -9.17
CA ALA A 74 10.11 -20.66 -8.56
C ALA A 74 10.24 -19.16 -8.91
N LEU A 75 11.45 -18.59 -8.79
CA LEU A 75 11.71 -17.18 -9.14
C LEU A 75 11.46 -16.90 -10.62
N LYS A 76 11.81 -17.84 -11.51
CA LYS A 76 11.55 -17.74 -12.95
C LYS A 76 10.04 -17.70 -13.23
N SER A 77 9.26 -18.60 -12.63
CA SER A 77 7.80 -18.62 -12.76
C SER A 77 7.16 -17.31 -12.28
N LEU A 78 7.57 -16.81 -11.11
CA LEU A 78 7.11 -15.52 -10.59
C LEU A 78 7.49 -14.35 -11.51
N SER A 79 8.66 -14.41 -12.15
CA SER A 79 9.10 -13.39 -13.11
C SER A 79 8.30 -13.45 -14.42
N GLU A 80 7.96 -14.65 -14.92
CA GLU A 80 7.10 -14.84 -16.09
C GLU A 80 5.68 -14.32 -15.85
N ARG A 81 5.22 -14.36 -14.61
CA ARG A 81 3.93 -13.79 -14.16
C ARG A 81 4.03 -12.31 -13.80
N GLU A 82 5.14 -11.67 -14.07
CA GLU A 82 5.40 -10.26 -13.76
C GLU A 82 5.31 -9.89 -12.26
N LEU A 83 5.37 -10.86 -11.35
CA LEU A 83 5.41 -10.64 -9.91
C LEU A 83 6.82 -10.29 -9.41
N LEU A 84 7.84 -10.64 -10.18
CA LEU A 84 9.23 -10.27 -9.94
C LEU A 84 9.85 -9.60 -11.17
N ARG A 85 10.83 -8.75 -10.92
CA ARG A 85 11.70 -8.14 -11.92
C ARG A 85 13.15 -8.52 -11.62
N SER A 86 13.80 -9.18 -12.57
CA SER A 86 15.23 -9.49 -12.49
C SER A 86 16.03 -8.44 -13.23
N THR A 87 17.09 -7.92 -12.62
CA THR A 87 18.05 -7.00 -13.25
C THR A 87 19.38 -7.69 -13.42
N GLN A 88 19.99 -7.56 -14.62
CA GLN A 88 21.26 -8.17 -14.93
C GLN A 88 22.37 -7.65 -13.99
N GLY A 89 22.92 -8.52 -13.14
CA GLY A 89 23.89 -8.15 -12.11
C GLY A 89 23.30 -7.50 -10.84
N GLY A 90 22.00 -7.17 -10.80
CA GLY A 90 21.37 -6.44 -9.69
C GLY A 90 20.55 -7.31 -8.73
N GLY A 91 20.10 -8.50 -9.14
CA GLY A 91 19.26 -9.39 -8.34
C GLY A 91 17.76 -9.36 -8.71
N ASN A 92 16.94 -9.96 -7.85
CA ASN A 92 15.50 -10.04 -8.01
C ASN A 92 14.81 -9.00 -7.13
N TYR A 93 13.82 -8.32 -7.68
CA TYR A 93 13.00 -7.31 -7.00
C TYR A 93 11.53 -7.70 -7.13
N ILE A 94 10.74 -7.39 -6.10
CA ILE A 94 9.28 -7.47 -6.21
C ILE A 94 8.82 -6.47 -7.28
N SER A 95 7.94 -6.91 -8.16
CA SER A 95 7.47 -6.04 -9.26
C SER A 95 6.67 -4.85 -8.71
N ASP A 96 7.01 -3.68 -9.19
CA ASP A 96 6.28 -2.44 -8.94
C ASP A 96 5.19 -2.17 -10.01
N ARG A 97 5.12 -3.03 -11.03
CA ARG A 97 4.23 -2.83 -12.20
C ARG A 97 2.74 -2.80 -11.89
N ILE A 98 2.30 -3.43 -10.79
CA ILE A 98 0.89 -3.40 -10.37
C ILE A 98 0.48 -1.97 -9.99
N GLY A 99 1.44 -1.11 -9.59
CA GLY A 99 1.22 0.27 -9.18
C GLY A 99 1.74 1.34 -10.13
N SER A 100 2.94 1.18 -10.68
CA SER A 100 3.66 2.25 -11.40
C SER A 100 2.97 2.71 -12.70
N ARG A 101 2.22 1.84 -13.37
CA ARG A 101 1.49 2.22 -14.60
C ARG A 101 0.35 3.22 -14.35
N VAL A 102 -0.15 3.30 -13.13
CA VAL A 102 -1.22 4.23 -12.73
C VAL A 102 -0.61 5.42 -11.99
N SER A 103 0.48 5.20 -11.24
CA SER A 103 1.08 6.20 -10.36
C SER A 103 1.73 7.36 -11.12
N ASP A 104 2.59 7.09 -12.10
CA ASP A 104 3.34 8.14 -12.79
C ASP A 104 2.45 9.15 -13.55
N PRO A 105 1.43 8.70 -14.34
CA PRO A 105 0.49 9.63 -14.96
C PRO A 105 -0.35 10.43 -13.96
N LEU A 106 -0.75 9.81 -12.84
CA LEU A 106 -1.53 10.51 -11.81
C LEU A 106 -0.68 11.55 -11.06
N ALA A 107 0.57 11.24 -10.70
CA ALA A 107 1.48 12.19 -10.06
C ALA A 107 1.67 13.45 -10.94
N ALA A 108 1.84 13.25 -12.25
CA ALA A 108 1.94 14.36 -13.20
C ALA A 108 0.65 15.20 -13.27
N LEU A 109 -0.53 14.57 -13.14
CA LEU A 109 -1.81 15.28 -13.09
C LEU A 109 -1.96 16.10 -11.81
N PHE A 110 -1.57 15.56 -10.65
CA PHE A 110 -1.69 16.24 -9.35
C PHE A 110 -0.80 17.50 -9.30
N SER A 111 0.42 17.44 -9.83
CA SER A 111 1.32 18.59 -9.87
C SER A 111 0.83 19.71 -10.81
N GLN A 112 0.03 19.40 -11.84
CA GLN A 112 -0.43 20.36 -12.86
C GLN A 112 -1.86 20.84 -12.64
N HIS A 113 -2.69 20.08 -11.92
CA HIS A 113 -4.12 20.33 -11.78
C HIS A 113 -4.56 20.29 -10.29
N PRO A 114 -4.70 21.44 -9.63
CA PRO A 114 -5.13 21.53 -8.22
C PRO A 114 -6.42 20.77 -7.93
N LYS A 115 -7.37 20.76 -8.90
CA LYS A 115 -8.62 19.98 -8.76
C LYS A 115 -8.37 18.49 -8.70
N ALA A 116 -7.42 17.94 -9.46
CA ALA A 116 -7.11 16.52 -9.44
C ALA A 116 -6.53 16.07 -8.08
N LEU A 117 -5.73 16.92 -7.45
CA LEU A 117 -5.22 16.69 -6.10
C LEU A 117 -6.36 16.72 -5.06
N ASP A 118 -7.30 17.64 -5.20
CA ASP A 118 -8.48 17.73 -4.34
C ASP A 118 -9.38 16.48 -4.45
N ASP A 119 -9.68 16.04 -5.68
CA ASP A 119 -10.43 14.82 -5.96
C ASP A 119 -9.70 13.58 -5.39
N PHE A 120 -8.35 13.57 -5.44
CA PHE A 120 -7.55 12.50 -4.85
C PHE A 120 -7.63 12.47 -3.32
N MET A 121 -7.66 13.62 -2.65
CA MET A 121 -7.84 13.70 -1.21
C MET A 121 -9.23 13.21 -0.78
N GLU A 122 -10.27 13.51 -1.55
CA GLU A 122 -11.62 12.97 -1.34
C GLU A 122 -11.63 11.43 -1.48
N PHE A 123 -11.01 10.90 -2.54
CA PHE A 123 -10.85 9.47 -2.73
C PHE A 123 -10.11 8.83 -1.56
N ARG A 124 -9.01 9.43 -1.09
CA ARG A 124 -8.26 8.93 0.08
C ARG A 124 -9.12 8.83 1.32
N ALA A 125 -9.91 9.85 1.62
CA ALA A 125 -10.75 9.88 2.82
C ALA A 125 -11.73 8.70 2.84
N GLU A 126 -12.35 8.35 1.71
CA GLU A 126 -13.26 7.23 1.60
C GLU A 126 -12.52 5.88 1.60
N PHE A 127 -11.45 5.77 0.83
CA PHE A 127 -10.67 4.55 0.71
C PHE A 127 -9.98 4.18 2.02
N GLU A 128 -9.24 5.10 2.62
CA GLU A 128 -8.50 4.86 3.85
C GLU A 128 -9.42 4.79 5.09
N GLY A 129 -10.54 5.52 5.08
CA GLY A 129 -11.59 5.33 6.08
C GLY A 129 -12.15 3.91 6.09
N SER A 130 -12.33 3.31 4.90
CA SER A 130 -12.76 1.91 4.76
C SER A 130 -11.66 0.93 5.19
N ALA A 131 -10.39 1.23 4.89
CA ALA A 131 -9.24 0.45 5.38
C ALA A 131 -9.17 0.47 6.91
N CYS A 132 -9.34 1.63 7.55
CA CYS A 132 -9.41 1.79 9.02
C CYS A 132 -10.53 0.97 9.65
N TYR A 133 -11.71 0.92 9.01
CA TYR A 133 -12.80 0.08 9.48
C TYR A 133 -12.38 -1.38 9.58
N LEU A 134 -11.78 -1.91 8.52
CA LEU A 134 -11.31 -3.29 8.47
C LEU A 134 -10.13 -3.52 9.40
N ALA A 135 -9.19 -2.58 9.48
CA ALA A 135 -8.04 -2.65 10.39
C ALA A 135 -8.50 -2.76 11.85
N ALA A 136 -9.41 -1.91 12.30
CA ALA A 136 -9.96 -2.01 13.65
C ALA A 136 -10.63 -3.35 13.94
N ALA A 137 -11.34 -3.92 12.94
CA ALA A 137 -12.01 -5.21 13.09
C ALA A 137 -11.04 -6.40 13.10
N ARG A 138 -9.93 -6.34 12.36
CA ARG A 138 -9.09 -7.51 12.03
C ARG A 138 -7.68 -7.48 12.62
N ALA A 139 -7.16 -6.29 12.99
CA ALA A 139 -5.80 -6.14 13.48
C ALA A 139 -5.47 -7.12 14.60
N THR A 140 -4.28 -7.72 14.49
CA THR A 140 -3.71 -8.62 15.49
C THR A 140 -2.85 -7.83 16.51
N GLY A 141 -2.40 -8.51 17.57
CA GLY A 141 -1.48 -7.88 18.53
C GLY A 141 -0.19 -7.35 17.87
N PRO A 142 0.51 -8.16 17.04
CA PRO A 142 1.67 -7.69 16.27
C PRO A 142 1.38 -6.49 15.36
N ASP A 143 0.23 -6.44 14.69
CA ASP A 143 -0.15 -5.30 13.85
C ASP A 143 -0.25 -4.01 14.68
N ILE A 144 -0.94 -4.07 15.81
CA ILE A 144 -1.08 -2.92 16.71
C ILE A 144 0.28 -2.47 17.27
N ALA A 145 1.16 -3.43 17.59
CA ALA A 145 2.51 -3.11 18.05
C ALA A 145 3.35 -2.41 16.97
N ALA A 146 3.24 -2.86 15.71
CA ALA A 146 3.91 -2.23 14.58
C ALA A 146 3.40 -0.80 14.35
N LEU A 147 2.08 -0.58 14.33
CA LEU A 147 1.50 0.75 14.19
C LEU A 147 1.89 1.69 15.33
N GLN A 148 1.93 1.19 16.57
CA GLN A 148 2.41 1.95 17.71
C GLN A 148 3.88 2.38 17.54
N MET A 149 4.75 1.46 17.11
CA MET A 149 6.17 1.75 16.89
C MET A 149 6.36 2.83 15.80
N ILE A 150 5.57 2.80 14.73
CA ILE A 150 5.59 3.83 13.69
C ILE A 150 5.16 5.18 14.30
N PHE A 151 4.07 5.20 15.07
CA PHE A 151 3.56 6.40 15.71
C PHE A 151 4.56 7.00 16.71
N ASP A 152 5.20 6.18 17.56
CA ASP A 152 6.20 6.65 18.53
C ASP A 152 7.40 7.32 17.82
N ARG A 153 7.81 6.77 16.68
CA ARG A 153 8.86 7.38 15.85
C ARG A 153 8.40 8.66 15.18
N MET A 154 7.13 8.73 14.74
CA MET A 154 6.53 9.94 14.18
C MET A 154 6.50 11.06 15.23
N GLU A 155 6.09 10.76 16.45
CA GLU A 155 6.09 11.71 17.58
C GLU A 155 7.52 12.20 17.89
N ALA A 156 8.51 11.29 17.89
CA ALA A 156 9.92 11.66 18.08
C ALA A 156 10.45 12.55 16.95
N ALA A 157 10.09 12.28 15.70
CA ALA A 157 10.47 13.12 14.55
C ALA A 157 9.82 14.50 14.62
N HIS A 158 8.57 14.56 15.05
CA HIS A 158 7.83 15.82 15.29
C HIS A 158 8.53 16.68 16.35
N LEU A 159 8.88 16.10 17.49
CA LEU A 159 9.59 16.80 18.57
C LEU A 159 10.98 17.26 18.15
N ALA A 160 11.64 16.55 17.24
CA ALA A 160 12.94 16.93 16.68
C ALA A 160 12.81 17.98 15.55
N GLY A 161 11.61 18.29 15.06
CA GLY A 161 11.38 19.18 13.92
C GLY A 161 11.85 18.58 12.59
N ASP A 162 12.00 17.24 12.50
CA ASP A 162 12.44 16.55 11.27
C ASP A 162 11.25 16.21 10.37
N MET A 163 10.81 17.22 9.61
CA MET A 163 9.67 17.08 8.68
C MET A 163 9.86 16.00 7.61
N ARG A 164 11.12 15.71 7.22
CA ARG A 164 11.39 14.67 6.20
C ARG A 164 11.13 13.28 6.77
N VAL A 165 11.65 13.00 7.96
CA VAL A 165 11.41 11.74 8.66
C VAL A 165 9.93 11.61 9.02
N GLU A 166 9.30 12.69 9.48
CA GLU A 166 7.88 12.70 9.79
C GLU A 166 7.01 12.39 8.57
N SER A 167 7.34 12.91 7.38
CA SER A 167 6.61 12.62 6.13
C SER A 167 6.73 11.15 5.69
N VAL A 168 7.90 10.54 5.85
CA VAL A 168 8.09 9.11 5.55
C VAL A 168 7.25 8.26 6.51
N LEU A 169 7.29 8.57 7.80
CA LEU A 169 6.56 7.84 8.84
C LEU A 169 5.04 8.02 8.72
N ASP A 170 4.57 9.16 8.23
CA ASP A 170 3.17 9.40 7.88
C ASP A 170 2.70 8.42 6.78
N THR A 171 3.49 8.31 5.71
CA THR A 171 3.22 7.33 4.66
C THR A 171 3.21 5.90 5.21
N ASP A 172 4.21 5.54 6.02
CA ASP A 172 4.30 4.22 6.65
C ASP A 172 3.10 3.95 7.57
N PHE A 173 2.60 4.94 8.29
CA PHE A 173 1.44 4.83 9.16
C PHE A 173 0.16 4.48 8.38
N HIS A 174 -0.11 5.20 7.29
CA HIS A 174 -1.25 4.92 6.41
C HIS A 174 -1.14 3.56 5.71
N MET A 175 0.09 3.19 5.30
CA MET A 175 0.36 1.87 4.71
C MET A 175 0.14 0.74 5.71
N ALA A 176 0.63 0.87 6.95
CA ALA A 176 0.42 -0.11 8.00
C ALA A 176 -1.07 -0.34 8.27
N ILE A 177 -1.89 0.71 8.27
CA ILE A 177 -3.35 0.58 8.42
C ILE A 177 -3.96 -0.24 7.27
N ALA A 178 -3.52 -0.02 6.03
CA ALA A 178 -3.98 -0.81 4.90
C ALA A 178 -3.57 -2.29 5.03
N GLU A 179 -2.35 -2.57 5.48
CA GLU A 179 -1.85 -3.92 5.76
C GLU A 179 -2.68 -4.60 6.88
N MET A 180 -3.00 -3.87 7.97
CA MET A 180 -3.84 -4.33 9.08
C MET A 180 -5.29 -4.61 8.68
N SER A 181 -5.75 -4.11 7.53
CA SER A 181 -7.06 -4.47 6.99
C SER A 181 -7.15 -5.96 6.62
N HIS A 182 -6.01 -6.64 6.46
CA HIS A 182 -5.91 -8.02 5.95
C HIS A 182 -6.75 -8.24 4.69
N ASN A 183 -6.82 -7.21 3.84
CA ASN A 183 -7.48 -7.25 2.54
C ASN A 183 -6.47 -6.96 1.45
N THR A 184 -6.15 -7.99 0.66
CA THR A 184 -5.13 -7.93 -0.40
C THR A 184 -5.34 -6.74 -1.36
N VAL A 185 -6.60 -6.40 -1.68
CA VAL A 185 -6.89 -5.29 -2.61
C VAL A 185 -6.54 -3.95 -1.98
N PHE A 186 -6.92 -3.71 -0.69
CA PHE A 186 -6.53 -2.50 0.02
C PHE A 186 -5.01 -2.39 0.13
N ILE A 187 -4.31 -3.47 0.46
CA ILE A 187 -2.85 -3.51 0.56
C ILE A 187 -2.21 -3.06 -0.75
N HIS A 188 -2.56 -3.70 -1.86
CA HIS A 188 -1.91 -3.42 -3.15
C HIS A 188 -2.26 -2.06 -3.73
N ILE A 189 -3.50 -1.59 -3.57
CA ILE A 189 -3.89 -0.24 -3.99
C ILE A 189 -3.14 0.80 -3.15
N SER A 190 -3.06 0.63 -1.83
CA SER A 190 -2.30 1.54 -0.95
C SER A 190 -0.83 1.60 -1.32
N HIS A 191 -0.18 0.45 -1.56
CA HIS A 191 1.22 0.42 -2.01
C HIS A 191 1.40 1.12 -3.36
N SER A 192 0.47 0.95 -4.29
CA SER A 192 0.50 1.61 -5.59
C SER A 192 0.36 3.14 -5.49
N LEU A 193 -0.49 3.60 -4.59
CA LEU A 193 -0.72 5.02 -4.33
C LEU A 193 0.38 5.62 -3.43
N GLY A 194 0.98 4.82 -2.54
CA GLY A 194 1.99 5.26 -1.58
C GLY A 194 3.22 5.88 -2.25
N VAL A 195 3.62 5.38 -3.42
CA VAL A 195 4.73 5.96 -4.20
C VAL A 195 4.41 7.39 -4.64
N ILE A 196 3.17 7.64 -5.11
CA ILE A 196 2.69 8.98 -5.48
C ILE A 196 2.65 9.87 -4.23
N MET A 197 2.07 9.31 -3.16
CA MET A 197 1.85 10.04 -1.92
C MET A 197 3.16 10.48 -1.28
N GLN A 198 4.21 9.67 -1.31
CA GLN A 198 5.48 9.99 -0.65
C GLN A 198 6.14 11.25 -1.24
N GLN A 199 6.06 11.46 -2.55
CA GLN A 199 6.60 12.66 -3.19
C GLN A 199 5.70 13.87 -2.97
N GLU A 200 4.39 13.71 -3.17
CA GLU A 200 3.44 14.82 -3.05
C GLU A 200 3.20 15.22 -1.60
N LEU A 201 3.14 14.27 -0.64
CA LEU A 201 2.98 14.59 0.79
C LEU A 201 4.19 15.35 1.35
N LEU A 202 5.41 15.04 0.92
CA LEU A 202 6.56 15.85 1.32
C LEU A 202 6.42 17.28 0.79
N ASN A 203 6.05 17.46 -0.49
CA ASN A 203 5.81 18.77 -1.07
C ASN A 203 4.67 19.50 -0.35
N ILE A 204 3.59 18.81 -0.07
CA ILE A 204 2.43 19.31 0.67
C ILE A 204 2.83 19.74 2.08
N ARG A 205 3.59 18.92 2.81
CA ARG A 205 4.08 19.27 4.16
C ARG A 205 5.03 20.45 4.14
N LEU A 206 5.96 20.51 3.19
CA LEU A 206 6.82 21.66 3.02
C LEU A 206 6.01 22.92 2.70
N MET A 207 4.99 22.84 1.85
CA MET A 207 4.09 23.96 1.59
C MET A 207 3.24 24.34 2.79
N LEU A 208 2.75 23.34 3.56
CA LEU A 208 1.89 23.57 4.73
C LEU A 208 2.65 24.16 5.92
N PHE A 209 3.92 23.81 6.09
CA PHE A 209 4.62 24.02 7.36
C PHE A 209 5.94 24.79 7.24
N ASP A 210 6.48 25.04 6.01
CA ASP A 210 7.77 25.72 5.78
C ASP A 210 7.61 27.18 5.29
N ASP A 211 6.45 27.80 5.48
CA ASP A 211 6.17 29.16 4.99
C ASP A 211 6.82 30.29 5.80
N GLY A 212 7.87 30.01 6.57
CA GLY A 212 8.64 31.00 7.33
C GLY A 212 7.85 31.69 8.45
N ASN A 213 6.59 31.30 8.67
CA ASN A 213 5.68 31.92 9.62
C ASN A 213 5.49 31.05 10.88
N GLY A 214 6.59 30.59 11.42
CA GLY A 214 6.90 29.65 12.51
C GLY A 214 5.86 29.30 13.59
N ALA A 215 4.79 30.06 13.74
CA ALA A 215 3.80 29.86 14.80
C ALA A 215 2.56 29.06 14.35
N ASN A 216 2.09 29.23 13.11
CA ASN A 216 0.88 28.53 12.63
C ASN A 216 1.21 27.14 12.09
N GLY A 217 2.38 26.98 11.45
CA GLY A 217 2.82 25.67 10.95
C GLY A 217 2.98 24.63 12.05
N SER A 218 3.56 25.01 13.20
CA SER A 218 3.73 24.11 14.34
C SER A 218 2.40 23.70 15.00
N ALA A 219 1.39 24.58 15.00
CA ALA A 219 0.08 24.27 15.56
C ALA A 219 -0.68 23.28 14.68
N ASP A 220 -0.67 23.45 13.37
CA ASP A 220 -1.33 22.54 12.43
C ASP A 220 -0.62 21.16 12.40
N GLN A 221 0.72 21.10 12.53
CA GLN A 221 1.48 19.86 12.69
C GLN A 221 1.06 19.09 13.95
N GLN A 222 0.92 19.81 15.08
CA GLN A 222 0.45 19.20 16.33
C GLN A 222 -0.96 18.63 16.17
N VAL A 223 -1.87 19.33 15.48
CA VAL A 223 -3.23 18.83 15.20
C VAL A 223 -3.17 17.54 14.38
N VAL A 224 -2.34 17.49 13.34
CA VAL A 224 -2.15 16.28 12.51
C VAL A 224 -1.64 15.12 13.35
N LEU A 225 -0.65 15.33 14.22
CA LEU A 225 -0.13 14.29 15.11
C LEU A 225 -1.19 13.76 16.07
N GLU A 226 -2.01 14.65 16.66
CA GLU A 226 -3.12 14.24 17.54
C GLU A 226 -4.20 13.46 16.79
N GLN A 227 -4.45 13.78 15.53
CA GLN A 227 -5.38 13.03 14.69
C GLN A 227 -4.86 11.60 14.41
N HIS A 228 -3.56 11.43 14.11
CA HIS A 228 -2.96 10.10 14.01
C HIS A 228 -3.07 9.30 15.32
N ARG A 229 -2.85 9.95 16.46
CA ARG A 229 -3.05 9.34 17.78
C ARG A 229 -4.51 8.89 18.00
N ALA A 230 -5.48 9.68 17.54
CA ALA A 230 -6.88 9.30 17.62
C ALA A 230 -7.23 8.08 16.78
N ILE A 231 -6.67 8.00 15.56
CA ILE A 231 -6.81 6.83 14.66
C ILE A 231 -6.23 5.57 15.33
N LEU A 232 -4.97 5.63 15.80
CA LEU A 232 -4.31 4.53 16.49
C LEU A 232 -5.13 4.04 17.69
N ASN A 233 -5.62 4.96 18.51
CA ASN A 233 -6.41 4.62 19.70
C ASN A 233 -7.74 3.95 19.33
N ALA A 234 -8.41 4.40 18.26
CA ALA A 234 -9.65 3.80 17.78
C ALA A 234 -9.43 2.38 17.24
N ILE A 235 -8.34 2.15 16.48
CA ILE A 235 -7.95 0.81 15.99
C ILE A 235 -7.63 -0.11 17.18
N ARG A 236 -6.84 0.37 18.15
CA ARG A 236 -6.50 -0.38 19.37
C ARG A 236 -7.73 -0.77 20.18
N ALA A 237 -8.71 0.12 20.25
CA ALA A 237 -10.00 -0.12 20.94
C ALA A 237 -10.93 -1.03 20.13
N LYS A 238 -10.55 -1.47 18.92
CA LYS A 238 -11.39 -2.26 18.00
C LYS A 238 -12.71 -1.53 17.63
N ASP A 239 -12.73 -0.20 17.69
CA ASP A 239 -13.88 0.62 17.32
C ASP A 239 -13.80 1.02 15.84
N SER A 240 -14.34 0.18 14.97
CA SER A 240 -14.30 0.38 13.52
C SER A 240 -14.97 1.69 13.08
N ARG A 241 -16.08 2.09 13.73
CA ARG A 241 -16.77 3.33 13.35
C ARG A 241 -15.95 4.55 13.74
N LYS A 242 -15.38 4.54 14.94
CA LYS A 242 -14.54 5.64 15.42
C LYS A 242 -13.23 5.72 14.62
N ALA A 243 -12.64 4.59 14.24
CA ALA A 243 -11.45 4.56 13.39
C ALA A 243 -11.72 5.16 12.01
N THR A 244 -12.84 4.80 11.37
CA THR A 244 -13.29 5.40 10.11
C THR A 244 -13.49 6.91 10.22
N ALA A 245 -14.20 7.36 11.25
CA ALA A 245 -14.46 8.78 11.46
C ALA A 245 -13.15 9.56 11.68
N ALA A 246 -12.27 9.06 12.54
CA ALA A 246 -10.98 9.70 12.81
C ALA A 246 -10.09 9.82 11.56
N MET A 247 -10.05 8.80 10.68
CA MET A 247 -9.32 8.87 9.41
C MET A 247 -9.92 9.88 8.45
N ARG A 248 -11.23 9.92 8.32
CA ARG A 248 -11.91 10.90 7.47
C ARG A 248 -11.72 12.33 7.97
N ASP A 249 -11.81 12.55 9.27
CA ASP A 249 -11.58 13.86 9.89
C ASP A 249 -10.13 14.33 9.64
N HIS A 250 -9.16 13.43 9.80
CA HIS A 250 -7.76 13.70 9.50
C HIS A 250 -7.55 14.11 8.04
N LEU A 251 -8.01 13.32 7.09
CA LEU A 251 -7.81 13.60 5.66
C LEU A 251 -8.61 14.82 5.19
N SER A 252 -9.78 15.06 5.76
CA SER A 252 -10.55 16.29 5.51
C SER A 252 -9.82 17.53 6.02
N PHE A 253 -9.19 17.46 7.20
CA PHE A 253 -8.37 18.55 7.72
C PHE A 253 -7.21 18.86 6.76
N VAL A 254 -6.46 17.86 6.33
CA VAL A 254 -5.36 18.02 5.36
C VAL A 254 -5.88 18.62 4.05
N GLN A 255 -7.02 18.15 3.53
CA GLN A 255 -7.63 18.68 2.31
C GLN A 255 -8.00 20.16 2.44
N ILE A 256 -8.59 20.57 3.57
CA ILE A 256 -8.94 21.97 3.83
C ILE A 256 -7.68 22.84 3.84
N LYS A 257 -6.63 22.40 4.51
CA LYS A 257 -5.34 23.11 4.55
C LYS A 257 -4.70 23.25 3.18
N LEU A 258 -4.73 22.22 2.35
CA LEU A 258 -4.27 22.28 0.97
C LEU A 258 -5.02 23.32 0.15
N ARG A 259 -6.35 23.35 0.24
CA ARG A 259 -7.18 24.34 -0.45
C ARG A 259 -6.86 25.77 0.01
N GLU A 260 -6.60 25.98 1.31
CA GLU A 260 -6.21 27.28 1.85
C GLU A 260 -4.94 27.80 1.20
N ILE A 261 -3.92 26.94 1.04
CA ILE A 261 -2.63 27.30 0.43
C ILE A 261 -2.76 27.54 -1.06
N GLN A 262 -3.43 26.63 -1.78
CA GLN A 262 -3.64 26.76 -3.23
C GLN A 262 -4.37 28.07 -3.60
N ASN A 263 -5.29 28.53 -2.75
CA ASN A 263 -6.05 29.75 -2.99
C ASN A 263 -5.35 31.02 -2.46
N ALA A 264 -4.29 30.90 -1.66
CA ALA A 264 -3.59 32.04 -1.06
C ALA A 264 -3.01 33.01 -2.11
N PRO A 265 -2.29 32.56 -3.18
CA PRO A 265 -1.74 33.45 -4.20
C PRO A 265 -2.82 34.28 -4.89
N GLU A 266 -3.93 33.65 -5.30
CA GLU A 266 -5.03 34.34 -5.96
C GLU A 266 -5.69 35.39 -5.03
N ARG A 267 -5.87 35.06 -3.75
CA ARG A 267 -6.38 36.01 -2.74
C ARG A 267 -5.46 37.21 -2.59
N VAL A 268 -4.15 37.00 -2.58
CA VAL A 268 -3.16 38.07 -2.50
C VAL A 268 -3.19 38.96 -3.74
N ASP A 269 -3.29 38.39 -4.92
CA ASP A 269 -3.36 39.15 -6.16
C ASP A 269 -4.64 39.98 -6.28
N ILE A 270 -5.77 39.39 -5.90
CA ILE A 270 -7.04 40.12 -5.83
C ILE A 270 -6.95 41.26 -4.80
N ALA A 271 -6.32 41.02 -3.64
CA ALA A 271 -6.13 42.05 -2.61
C ALA A 271 -5.23 43.19 -3.13
N ARG A 272 -4.13 42.86 -3.84
CA ARG A 272 -3.26 43.87 -4.48
C ARG A 272 -4.00 44.70 -5.53
N GLN A 273 -4.82 44.09 -6.36
CA GLN A 273 -5.64 44.77 -7.36
C GLN A 273 -6.65 45.72 -6.67
N ARG A 274 -7.27 45.27 -5.60
CA ARG A 274 -8.19 46.11 -4.79
C ARG A 274 -7.44 47.30 -4.18
N LEU A 275 -6.28 47.06 -3.58
CA LEU A 275 -5.43 48.11 -3.00
C LEU A 275 -5.04 49.16 -4.03
N SER A 276 -4.57 48.76 -5.22
CA SER A 276 -4.27 49.65 -6.33
C SER A 276 -5.47 50.51 -6.72
N ARG A 277 -6.66 49.92 -6.83
CA ARG A 277 -7.91 50.64 -7.13
C ARG A 277 -8.30 51.61 -6.02
N TRP A 278 -8.08 51.27 -4.77
CA TRP A 278 -8.35 52.18 -3.62
C TRP A 278 -7.35 53.33 -3.59
N ALA A 279 -6.02 53.06 -3.79
CA ALA A 279 -4.96 54.07 -3.82
C ALA A 279 -5.23 55.13 -4.88
N SER A 280 -5.77 54.77 -6.04
CA SER A 280 -6.14 55.70 -7.10
C SER A 280 -7.35 56.58 -6.78
N ARG A 281 -8.13 56.26 -5.76
CA ARG A 281 -9.36 56.98 -5.35
C ARG A 281 -9.17 57.87 -4.13
N ILE A 282 -8.12 57.62 -3.36
CA ILE A 282 -7.81 58.44 -2.16
C ILE A 282 -7.03 59.66 -2.62
N PRO A 283 -7.55 60.90 -2.40
CA PRO A 283 -6.79 62.10 -2.73
C PRO A 283 -5.49 62.19 -1.90
N PRO A 284 -4.46 62.80 -2.41
CA PRO A 284 -3.23 63.00 -1.65
C PRO A 284 -3.51 63.79 -0.38
N PRO A 285 -2.76 63.58 0.73
CA PRO A 285 -2.95 64.31 1.96
C PRO A 285 -2.80 65.82 1.72
N PRO A 286 -3.58 66.68 2.38
CA PRO A 286 -3.44 68.11 2.27
C PRO A 286 -2.03 68.54 2.70
N ARG A 287 -1.44 69.47 1.90
CA ARG A 287 -0.10 70.01 2.18
C ARG A 287 -0.10 70.92 3.40
#